data_599c2253ebd2adfe3a6e8728af31d090
#
_entry.id   599c2253ebd2adfe3a6e8728af31d090
#
_cell.length_a   1.000
_cell.length_b   1.000
_cell.length_c   1.000
_cell.angle_alpha   90.00
_cell.angle_beta   90.00
_cell.angle_gamma   90.00
#
_symmetry.space_group_name_H-M   'P 1'
#
loop_
_entity.id
_entity.type
_entity.pdbx_description
1 polymer ?
#
loop_
_entity_poly.entity_id
_entity_poly.type
_entity_poly.pdbx_seq_one_letter_code
_entity_poly.pdbx_strand_id
1 'polypeptide(L)'
;IVFGLVGSEMCIRDRGNIGGTLAHLAAIKELGDVTLFDIAEGIPQGKSLDLAQSGPVEGFDSKMIGTNDYKDLKDSDVVIVTAVARKPGMSRDDLVEINTKVMKQVGKGIKDNCPKAFVICITNPLDAMVGVLQRASGLPSNMVVGMAGVLDSARFRHFLAEEFDVSVSDVTAFVLGGHGDTMVPLARYS
;
A
#
# COMPACT_ATOMS: atom_id res chain seq x y z
N ILE A 1 -0.70 1.38 -8.47
CA ILE A 1 -2.04 1.01 -8.94
C ILE A 1 -2.03 -0.48 -9.20
N VAL A 2 -2.79 -1.21 -8.44
CA VAL A 2 -2.95 -2.65 -8.64
C VAL A 2 -4.21 -2.86 -9.45
N PHE A 3 -4.12 -3.57 -10.55
CA PHE A 3 -5.28 -4.01 -11.30
C PHE A 3 -5.80 -5.29 -10.63
N GLY A 4 -6.95 -5.19 -9.98
CA GLY A 4 -7.70 -6.37 -9.52
C GLY A 4 -8.51 -6.94 -10.67
N LEU A 5 -8.43 -8.24 -10.85
CA LEU A 5 -9.36 -8.98 -11.69
C LEU A 5 -10.65 -9.23 -10.88
N VAL A 6 -11.79 -9.31 -11.54
CA VAL A 6 -13.08 -9.62 -10.92
C VAL A 6 -12.98 -10.92 -10.13
N GLY A 7 -13.22 -10.85 -8.82
CA GLY A 7 -13.09 -11.97 -7.90
C GLY A 7 -11.81 -11.98 -7.05
N SER A 8 -10.95 -10.94 -7.16
CA SER A 8 -9.73 -10.81 -6.36
C SER A 8 -10.03 -10.26 -4.97
N GLU A 9 -9.42 -10.83 -3.94
CA GLU A 9 -9.42 -10.28 -2.59
C GLU A 9 -8.17 -9.44 -2.33
N MET A 10 -8.36 -8.24 -1.80
CA MET A 10 -7.29 -7.30 -1.45
C MET A 10 -7.26 -7.08 0.05
N CYS A 11 -6.11 -7.31 0.65
CA CYS A 11 -5.85 -7.01 2.05
C CYS A 11 -5.04 -5.72 2.19
N ILE A 12 -5.53 -4.79 3.01
CA ILE A 12 -4.86 -3.53 3.33
C ILE A 12 -4.61 -3.47 4.83
N ARG A 13 -3.34 -3.44 5.23
CA ARG A 13 -2.96 -3.26 6.63
C ARG A 13 -2.73 -1.79 6.93
N ASP A 14 -3.59 -1.20 7.75
CA ASP A 14 -3.59 0.23 8.04
C ASP A 14 -3.50 0.56 9.53
N ARG A 15 -2.65 1.51 9.87
CA ARG A 15 -2.69 2.30 11.10
C ARG A 15 -2.93 3.79 10.83
N GLY A 16 -3.47 4.16 9.68
CA GLY A 16 -3.58 5.56 9.32
C GLY A 16 -4.55 5.85 8.18
N ASN A 17 -4.46 7.08 7.69
CA ASN A 17 -5.31 7.56 6.62
C ASN A 17 -5.03 6.89 5.26
N ILE A 18 -3.79 6.40 5.05
CA ILE A 18 -3.37 5.85 3.75
C ILE A 18 -4.13 4.58 3.39
N GLY A 19 -4.20 3.61 4.31
CA GLY A 19 -4.89 2.35 4.02
C GLY A 19 -6.41 2.52 3.85
N GLY A 20 -7.05 3.37 4.66
CA GLY A 20 -8.46 3.71 4.47
C GLY A 20 -8.73 4.37 3.13
N THR A 21 -7.88 5.32 2.71
CA THR A 21 -7.97 5.97 1.39
C THR A 21 -7.75 4.96 0.25
N LEU A 22 -6.77 4.07 0.38
CA LEU A 22 -6.52 3.01 -0.61
C LEU A 22 -7.70 2.05 -0.71
N ALA A 23 -8.25 1.64 0.43
CA ALA A 23 -9.43 0.77 0.48
C ALA A 23 -10.63 1.41 -0.23
N HIS A 24 -10.90 2.68 0.03
CA HIS A 24 -11.97 3.44 -0.62
C HIS A 24 -11.77 3.54 -2.13
N LEU A 25 -10.57 3.91 -2.57
CA LEU A 25 -10.25 3.98 -3.99
C LEU A 25 -10.31 2.62 -4.69
N ALA A 26 -9.91 1.55 -4.01
CA ALA A 26 -10.02 0.19 -4.53
C ALA A 26 -11.49 -0.22 -4.70
N ALA A 27 -12.33 0.12 -3.73
CA ALA A 27 -13.77 -0.15 -3.78
C ALA A 27 -14.47 0.63 -4.90
N ILE A 28 -14.28 1.96 -4.98
CA ILE A 28 -14.85 2.82 -6.04
C ILE A 28 -14.44 2.35 -7.45
N LYS A 29 -13.21 1.85 -7.58
CA LYS A 29 -12.69 1.33 -8.86
C LYS A 29 -13.04 -0.14 -9.10
N GLU A 30 -13.76 -0.75 -8.17
CA GLU A 30 -14.15 -2.17 -8.20
C GLU A 30 -12.98 -3.10 -8.55
N LEU A 31 -11.81 -2.84 -7.91
CA LEU A 31 -10.60 -3.64 -8.15
C LEU A 31 -10.68 -5.03 -7.51
N GLY A 32 -11.66 -5.27 -6.66
CA GLY A 32 -11.93 -6.51 -5.94
C GLY A 32 -12.55 -6.26 -4.57
N ASP A 33 -12.84 -7.34 -3.85
CA ASP A 33 -13.27 -7.28 -2.46
C ASP A 33 -12.11 -6.84 -1.56
N VAL A 34 -12.37 -6.04 -0.53
CA VAL A 34 -11.34 -5.42 0.29
C VAL A 34 -11.45 -5.87 1.75
N THR A 35 -10.38 -6.47 2.26
CA THR A 35 -10.24 -6.76 3.69
C THR A 35 -9.27 -5.77 4.33
N LEU A 36 -9.76 -4.95 5.26
CA LEU A 36 -8.97 -4.07 6.09
C LEU A 36 -8.48 -4.81 7.33
N PHE A 37 -7.17 -4.91 7.51
CA PHE A 37 -6.56 -5.52 8.68
C PHE A 37 -5.83 -4.46 9.53
N ASP A 38 -6.10 -4.43 10.83
CA ASP A 38 -5.29 -3.72 11.82
C ASP A 38 -5.20 -4.52 13.12
N ILE A 39 -4.16 -4.27 13.92
CA ILE A 39 -4.00 -4.86 15.25
C ILE A 39 -4.83 -4.14 16.32
N ALA A 40 -5.30 -2.94 16.05
CA ALA A 40 -6.15 -2.17 16.95
C ALA A 40 -7.61 -2.63 16.79
N GLU A 41 -8.17 -3.20 17.85
CA GLU A 41 -9.55 -3.69 17.87
C GLU A 41 -10.55 -2.57 17.54
N GLY A 42 -11.56 -2.92 16.74
CA GLY A 42 -12.64 -2.02 16.34
C GLY A 42 -12.29 -1.03 15.22
N ILE A 43 -11.01 -0.70 15.01
CA ILE A 43 -10.60 0.27 13.99
C ILE A 43 -10.88 -0.24 12.57
N PRO A 44 -10.40 -1.43 12.16
CA PRO A 44 -10.66 -1.90 10.79
C PRO A 44 -12.15 -2.18 10.56
N GLN A 45 -12.86 -2.68 11.57
CA GLN A 45 -14.30 -2.94 11.48
C GLN A 45 -15.10 -1.64 11.27
N GLY A 46 -14.83 -0.61 12.08
CA GLY A 46 -15.49 0.69 11.96
C GLY A 46 -15.21 1.35 10.62
N LYS A 47 -13.94 1.35 10.17
CA LYS A 47 -13.56 1.92 8.87
C LYS A 47 -14.20 1.19 7.71
N SER A 48 -14.17 -0.15 7.70
CA SER A 48 -14.75 -0.91 6.59
C SER A 48 -16.25 -0.73 6.51
N LEU A 49 -16.95 -0.64 7.65
CA LEU A 49 -18.38 -0.36 7.69
C LEU A 49 -18.69 1.03 7.13
N ASP A 50 -17.95 2.06 7.56
CA ASP A 50 -18.12 3.44 7.10
C ASP A 50 -17.91 3.54 5.57
N LEU A 51 -16.84 2.92 5.06
CA LEU A 51 -16.57 2.89 3.62
C LEU A 51 -17.62 2.09 2.84
N ALA A 52 -18.07 0.95 3.34
CA ALA A 52 -19.12 0.15 2.71
C ALA A 52 -20.43 0.94 2.57
N GLN A 53 -20.75 1.78 3.56
CA GLN A 53 -21.94 2.64 3.55
C GLN A 53 -21.88 3.75 2.48
N SER A 54 -20.71 4.06 1.94
CA SER A 54 -20.59 4.96 0.79
C SER A 54 -20.94 4.28 -0.55
N GLY A 55 -20.96 2.95 -0.60
CA GLY A 55 -21.25 2.18 -1.82
C GLY A 55 -22.53 2.57 -2.53
N PRO A 56 -23.69 2.68 -1.84
CA PRO A 56 -24.94 3.12 -2.48
C PRO A 56 -24.90 4.54 -3.06
N VAL A 57 -24.01 5.40 -2.56
CA VAL A 57 -23.84 6.79 -3.04
C VAL A 57 -22.87 6.84 -4.21
N GLU A 58 -21.72 6.15 -4.07
CA GLU A 58 -20.63 6.14 -5.06
C GLU A 58 -20.84 5.13 -6.20
N GLY A 59 -21.76 4.19 -6.03
CA GLY A 59 -22.14 3.23 -7.08
C GLY A 59 -21.19 2.05 -7.23
N PHE A 60 -20.62 1.53 -6.11
CA PHE A 60 -19.80 0.31 -6.14
C PHE A 60 -20.40 -0.81 -5.28
N ASP A 61 -20.12 -2.07 -5.67
CA ASP A 61 -20.59 -3.28 -4.99
C ASP A 61 -19.48 -4.11 -4.32
N SER A 62 -18.23 -3.63 -4.29
CA SER A 62 -17.12 -4.30 -3.64
C SER A 62 -17.41 -4.55 -2.16
N LYS A 63 -17.21 -5.80 -1.70
CA LYS A 63 -17.37 -6.13 -0.29
C LYS A 63 -16.21 -5.56 0.51
N MET A 64 -16.53 -5.02 1.68
CA MET A 64 -15.55 -4.44 2.58
C MET A 64 -15.65 -5.11 3.96
N ILE A 65 -14.56 -5.71 4.41
CA ILE A 65 -14.49 -6.42 5.70
C ILE A 65 -13.36 -5.81 6.53
N GLY A 66 -13.61 -5.62 7.83
CA GLY A 66 -12.57 -5.21 8.79
C GLY A 66 -12.26 -6.35 9.74
N THR A 67 -10.98 -6.64 9.98
CA THR A 67 -10.55 -7.73 10.84
C THR A 67 -9.29 -7.43 11.64
N ASN A 68 -9.12 -8.14 12.76
CA ASN A 68 -7.91 -8.18 13.57
C ASN A 68 -7.23 -9.58 13.51
N ASP A 69 -7.80 -10.54 12.77
CA ASP A 69 -7.24 -11.88 12.62
C ASP A 69 -6.62 -12.07 11.22
N TYR A 70 -5.36 -12.52 11.19
CA TYR A 70 -4.68 -12.86 9.94
C TYR A 70 -5.36 -13.98 9.15
N LYS A 71 -6.15 -14.83 9.80
CA LYS A 71 -6.87 -15.92 9.13
C LYS A 71 -7.91 -15.42 8.14
N ASP A 72 -8.48 -14.24 8.39
CA ASP A 72 -9.46 -13.63 7.49
C ASP A 72 -8.83 -13.06 6.21
N LEU A 73 -7.49 -13.06 6.15
CA LEU A 73 -6.73 -12.67 4.96
C LEU A 73 -6.44 -13.86 4.04
N LYS A 74 -6.94 -15.05 4.42
CA LYS A 74 -6.66 -16.28 3.69
C LYS A 74 -7.04 -16.14 2.21
N ASP A 75 -6.12 -16.61 1.36
CA ASP A 75 -6.28 -16.65 -0.09
C ASP A 75 -6.40 -15.25 -0.77
N SER A 76 -6.02 -14.15 -0.08
CA SER A 76 -5.91 -12.84 -0.74
C SER A 76 -4.91 -12.87 -1.90
N ASP A 77 -5.30 -12.33 -3.04
CA ASP A 77 -4.45 -12.23 -4.25
C ASP A 77 -3.42 -11.10 -4.14
N VAL A 78 -3.80 -10.00 -3.49
CA VAL A 78 -2.96 -8.82 -3.31
C VAL A 78 -2.96 -8.37 -1.86
N VAL A 79 -1.77 -8.13 -1.31
CA VAL A 79 -1.60 -7.59 0.05
C VAL A 79 -0.86 -6.26 -0.02
N ILE A 80 -1.49 -5.17 0.43
CA ILE A 80 -0.86 -3.86 0.53
C ILE A 80 -0.48 -3.58 1.98
N VAL A 81 0.81 -3.31 2.23
CA VAL A 81 1.36 -3.11 3.57
C VAL A 81 1.70 -1.65 3.79
N THR A 82 0.90 -0.95 4.60
CA THR A 82 1.06 0.48 4.92
C THR A 82 1.49 0.72 6.38
N ALA A 83 1.90 -0.32 7.09
CA ALA A 83 2.20 -0.27 8.51
C ALA A 83 3.37 0.66 8.83
N VAL A 84 3.12 1.73 9.56
CA VAL A 84 4.13 2.69 10.03
C VAL A 84 3.98 2.89 11.54
N ALA A 85 5.04 2.62 12.29
CA ALA A 85 5.11 3.00 13.70
C ALA A 85 5.99 4.26 13.82
N ARG A 86 5.42 5.44 13.57
CA ARG A 86 6.11 6.71 13.76
C ARG A 86 5.52 7.46 14.94
N LYS A 87 6.39 7.88 15.88
CA LYS A 87 6.04 8.82 16.95
C LYS A 87 6.86 10.10 16.76
N PRO A 88 6.35 11.26 17.15
CA PRO A 88 7.13 12.50 17.16
C PRO A 88 8.43 12.31 17.96
N GLY A 89 9.55 12.81 17.44
CA GLY A 89 10.85 12.73 18.10
C GLY A 89 11.68 11.45 17.85
N MET A 90 11.16 10.48 17.09
CA MET A 90 11.93 9.28 16.73
C MET A 90 13.01 9.59 15.70
N SER A 91 14.21 9.04 15.90
CA SER A 91 15.29 9.06 14.92
C SER A 91 14.98 8.14 13.71
N ARG A 92 15.78 8.25 12.65
CA ARG A 92 15.69 7.37 11.48
C ARG A 92 16.02 5.93 11.83
N ASP A 93 16.99 5.72 12.73
CA ASP A 93 17.42 4.40 13.19
C ASP A 93 16.36 3.72 14.06
N ASP A 94 15.70 4.47 14.94
CA ASP A 94 14.57 3.96 15.74
C ASP A 94 13.43 3.48 14.84
N LEU A 95 13.15 4.21 13.75
CA LEU A 95 12.12 3.84 12.78
C LEU A 95 12.47 2.54 12.05
N VAL A 96 13.75 2.35 11.68
CA VAL A 96 14.21 1.12 11.03
C VAL A 96 14.03 -0.07 11.96
N GLU A 97 14.43 0.05 13.23
CA GLU A 97 14.32 -1.05 14.20
C GLU A 97 12.86 -1.45 14.43
N ILE A 98 11.99 -0.48 14.71
CA ILE A 98 10.57 -0.74 15.01
C ILE A 98 9.86 -1.30 13.79
N ASN A 99 10.04 -0.67 12.62
CA ASN A 99 9.39 -1.12 11.40
C ASN A 99 9.91 -2.49 10.95
N THR A 100 11.17 -2.82 11.21
CA THR A 100 11.72 -4.16 10.99
C THR A 100 10.97 -5.22 11.81
N LYS A 101 10.70 -4.96 13.08
CA LYS A 101 9.91 -5.88 13.93
C LYS A 101 8.49 -6.05 13.37
N VAL A 102 7.86 -4.95 12.96
CA VAL A 102 6.52 -4.97 12.34
C VAL A 102 6.53 -5.76 11.03
N MET A 103 7.48 -5.50 10.13
CA MET A 103 7.58 -6.21 8.85
C MET A 103 7.81 -7.71 9.02
N LYS A 104 8.58 -8.12 10.03
CA LYS A 104 8.75 -9.55 10.36
C LYS A 104 7.44 -10.22 10.78
N GLN A 105 6.63 -9.55 11.59
CA GLN A 105 5.31 -10.07 12.01
C GLN A 105 4.33 -10.14 10.82
N VAL A 106 4.29 -9.07 10.00
CA VAL A 106 3.45 -9.04 8.79
C VAL A 106 3.87 -10.12 7.81
N GLY A 107 5.17 -10.22 7.53
CA GLY A 107 5.70 -11.24 6.63
C GLY A 107 5.35 -12.66 7.07
N LYS A 108 5.42 -12.95 8.38
CA LYS A 108 4.96 -14.23 8.91
C LYS A 108 3.45 -14.43 8.69
N GLY A 109 2.63 -13.42 8.96
CA GLY A 109 1.18 -13.49 8.72
C GLY A 109 0.85 -13.77 7.24
N ILE A 110 1.55 -13.12 6.32
CA ILE A 110 1.41 -13.36 4.88
C ILE A 110 1.82 -14.78 4.52
N LYS A 111 2.99 -15.23 5.00
CA LYS A 111 3.48 -16.58 4.77
C LYS A 111 2.48 -17.66 5.16
N ASP A 112 1.86 -17.49 6.32
CA ASP A 112 0.98 -18.48 6.92
C ASP A 112 -0.43 -18.46 6.29
N ASN A 113 -0.90 -17.32 5.77
CA ASN A 113 -2.29 -17.17 5.31
C ASN A 113 -2.43 -16.84 3.81
N CYS A 114 -1.47 -16.12 3.22
CA CYS A 114 -1.54 -15.66 1.82
C CYS A 114 -0.25 -16.02 1.04
N PRO A 115 0.17 -17.30 0.99
CA PRO A 115 1.48 -17.67 0.46
C PRO A 115 1.64 -17.47 -1.07
N LYS A 116 0.60 -17.06 -1.75
CA LYS A 116 0.59 -16.80 -3.20
C LYS A 116 0.32 -15.33 -3.54
N ALA A 117 0.10 -14.47 -2.53
CA ALA A 117 -0.27 -13.08 -2.74
C ALA A 117 0.85 -12.28 -3.41
N PHE A 118 0.46 -11.34 -4.25
CA PHE A 118 1.34 -10.27 -4.68
C PHE A 118 1.37 -9.17 -3.61
N VAL A 119 2.55 -8.83 -3.11
CA VAL A 119 2.72 -7.94 -1.96
C VAL A 119 3.27 -6.60 -2.38
N ILE A 120 2.58 -5.53 -2.03
CA ILE A 120 2.99 -4.13 -2.25
C ILE A 120 3.31 -3.50 -0.91
N CYS A 121 4.56 -3.17 -0.68
CA CYS A 121 5.01 -2.47 0.53
C CYS A 121 5.06 -0.95 0.29
N ILE A 122 4.48 -0.19 1.23
CA ILE A 122 4.51 1.29 1.21
C ILE A 122 5.24 1.83 2.46
N THR A 123 5.65 0.94 3.36
CA THR A 123 6.27 1.30 4.65
C THR A 123 7.68 1.84 4.48
N ASN A 124 7.95 3.00 5.11
CA ASN A 124 9.27 3.63 5.10
C ASN A 124 10.17 3.15 6.28
N PRO A 125 11.50 3.16 6.10
CA PRO A 125 12.23 3.41 4.85
C PRO A 125 12.04 2.27 3.85
N LEU A 126 11.51 2.61 2.66
CA LEU A 126 10.91 1.66 1.74
C LEU A 126 11.84 0.51 1.34
N ASP A 127 13.01 0.83 0.80
CA ASP A 127 13.92 -0.17 0.23
C ASP A 127 14.34 -1.22 1.28
N ALA A 128 14.59 -0.75 2.53
CA ALA A 128 14.92 -1.65 3.64
C ALA A 128 13.71 -2.52 4.05
N MET A 129 12.51 -1.92 4.13
CA MET A 129 11.30 -2.61 4.59
C MET A 129 10.81 -3.64 3.57
N VAL A 130 10.91 -3.36 2.28
CA VAL A 130 10.64 -4.34 1.21
C VAL A 130 11.54 -5.57 1.36
N GLY A 131 12.85 -5.37 1.57
CA GLY A 131 13.80 -6.47 1.76
C GLY A 131 13.53 -7.30 3.02
N VAL A 132 13.13 -6.66 4.12
CA VAL A 132 12.74 -7.35 5.36
C VAL A 132 11.46 -8.16 5.15
N LEU A 133 10.45 -7.55 4.53
CA LEU A 133 9.15 -8.16 4.28
C LEU A 133 9.28 -9.38 3.35
N GLN A 134 10.06 -9.25 2.27
CA GLN A 134 10.33 -10.32 1.33
C GLN A 134 10.97 -11.53 2.02
N ARG A 135 12.02 -11.31 2.83
CA ARG A 135 12.68 -12.38 3.59
C ARG A 135 11.76 -13.02 4.62
N ALA A 136 10.93 -12.22 5.30
CA ALA A 136 10.04 -12.72 6.34
C ALA A 136 8.84 -13.50 5.79
N SER A 137 8.31 -13.09 4.64
CA SER A 137 7.21 -13.79 3.96
C SER A 137 7.68 -15.05 3.24
N GLY A 138 8.95 -15.12 2.86
CA GLY A 138 9.50 -16.24 2.07
C GLY A 138 8.98 -16.27 0.63
N LEU A 139 8.30 -15.22 0.18
CA LEU A 139 7.81 -15.10 -1.18
C LEU A 139 8.96 -14.84 -2.16
N PRO A 140 8.84 -15.26 -3.44
CA PRO A 140 9.80 -14.90 -4.48
C PRO A 140 9.95 -13.38 -4.62
N SER A 141 11.13 -12.90 -5.04
CA SER A 141 11.42 -11.47 -5.13
C SER A 141 10.51 -10.72 -6.11
N ASN A 142 10.02 -11.39 -7.14
CA ASN A 142 9.07 -10.81 -8.10
C ASN A 142 7.63 -10.72 -7.58
N MET A 143 7.34 -11.26 -6.39
CA MET A 143 6.03 -11.18 -5.74
C MET A 143 5.98 -10.15 -4.61
N VAL A 144 7.08 -9.48 -4.29
CA VAL A 144 7.15 -8.45 -3.25
C VAL A 144 7.80 -7.20 -3.82
N VAL A 145 7.02 -6.13 -3.94
CA VAL A 145 7.48 -4.85 -4.52
C VAL A 145 7.29 -3.69 -3.56
N GLY A 146 8.09 -2.65 -3.74
CA GLY A 146 7.91 -1.35 -3.09
C GLY A 146 7.16 -0.37 -4.00
N MET A 147 6.21 0.38 -3.47
CA MET A 147 5.55 1.46 -4.21
C MET A 147 6.20 2.79 -3.83
N ALA A 148 7.00 3.34 -4.74
CA ALA A 148 7.65 4.63 -4.59
C ALA A 148 7.72 5.39 -5.91
N GLY A 149 8.35 4.82 -6.94
CA GLY A 149 8.57 5.48 -8.21
C GLY A 149 7.29 5.98 -8.90
N VAL A 150 6.16 5.31 -8.69
CA VAL A 150 4.84 5.79 -9.16
C VAL A 150 4.46 7.10 -8.49
N LEU A 151 4.66 7.21 -7.15
CA LEU A 151 4.38 8.43 -6.40
C LEU A 151 5.36 9.54 -6.77
N ASP A 152 6.65 9.23 -6.86
CA ASP A 152 7.69 10.23 -7.16
C ASP A 152 7.55 10.76 -8.58
N SER A 153 7.22 9.89 -9.55
CA SER A 153 6.91 10.29 -10.92
C SER A 153 5.60 11.12 -10.98
N ALA A 154 4.58 10.76 -10.21
CA ALA A 154 3.34 11.54 -10.16
C ALA A 154 3.56 12.95 -9.60
N ARG A 155 4.40 13.09 -8.56
CA ARG A 155 4.79 14.39 -8.00
C ARG A 155 5.56 15.22 -9.03
N PHE A 156 6.52 14.61 -9.71
CA PHE A 156 7.29 15.29 -10.74
C PHE A 156 6.40 15.77 -11.88
N ARG A 157 5.48 14.93 -12.36
CA ARG A 157 4.48 15.33 -13.37
C ARG A 157 3.61 16.48 -12.90
N HIS A 158 3.15 16.45 -11.64
CA HIS A 158 2.31 17.50 -11.09
C HIS A 158 3.03 18.86 -11.11
N PHE A 159 4.26 18.93 -10.60
CA PHE A 159 5.01 20.18 -10.56
C PHE A 159 5.42 20.69 -11.95
N LEU A 160 5.71 19.78 -12.90
CA LEU A 160 5.93 20.18 -14.28
C LEU A 160 4.67 20.77 -14.92
N ALA A 161 3.52 20.17 -14.66
CA ALA A 161 2.23 20.68 -15.15
C ALA A 161 1.92 22.09 -14.59
N GLU A 162 2.19 22.33 -13.31
CA GLU A 162 2.07 23.66 -12.71
C GLU A 162 3.04 24.68 -13.31
N GLU A 163 4.32 24.30 -13.48
CA GLU A 163 5.35 25.20 -14.02
C GLU A 163 5.08 25.60 -15.48
N PHE A 164 4.55 24.68 -16.28
CA PHE A 164 4.24 24.93 -17.70
C PHE A 164 2.79 25.36 -17.96
N ASP A 165 1.97 25.48 -16.94
CA ASP A 165 0.53 25.83 -17.02
C ASP A 165 -0.23 24.93 -18.02
N VAL A 166 -0.03 23.62 -17.90
CA VAL A 166 -0.68 22.61 -18.74
C VAL A 166 -1.42 21.57 -17.89
N SER A 167 -2.29 20.78 -18.52
CA SER A 167 -2.94 19.67 -17.83
C SER A 167 -1.93 18.60 -17.41
N VAL A 168 -2.03 18.07 -16.20
CA VAL A 168 -1.20 16.95 -15.73
C VAL A 168 -1.35 15.69 -16.60
N SER A 169 -2.46 15.55 -17.32
CA SER A 169 -2.68 14.47 -18.28
C SER A 169 -1.78 14.56 -19.52
N ASP A 170 -1.32 15.77 -19.84
CA ASP A 170 -0.47 16.02 -20.99
C ASP A 170 1.02 15.90 -20.67
N VAL A 171 1.36 15.69 -19.39
CA VAL A 171 2.74 15.53 -18.92
C VAL A 171 3.07 14.06 -18.73
N THR A 172 4.12 13.60 -19.39
CA THR A 172 4.76 12.30 -19.15
C THR A 172 6.14 12.54 -18.55
N ALA A 173 6.38 12.03 -17.36
CA ALA A 173 7.66 12.18 -16.68
C ALA A 173 7.92 11.00 -15.73
N PHE A 174 9.19 10.68 -15.52
CA PHE A 174 9.61 9.52 -14.73
C PHE A 174 10.67 9.90 -13.70
N VAL A 175 10.57 9.25 -12.54
CA VAL A 175 11.60 9.25 -11.51
C VAL A 175 12.01 7.81 -11.24
N LEU A 176 13.29 7.52 -11.30
CA LEU A 176 13.89 6.21 -11.00
C LEU A 176 14.81 6.30 -9.78
N GLY A 177 15.41 5.17 -9.41
CA GLY A 177 16.34 5.07 -8.28
C GLY A 177 15.66 4.65 -6.98
N GLY A 178 16.40 4.73 -5.87
CA GLY A 178 15.89 4.44 -4.54
C GLY A 178 14.95 5.55 -4.03
N HIS A 179 14.04 5.20 -3.13
CA HIS A 179 13.10 6.19 -2.55
C HIS A 179 13.79 7.05 -1.47
N GLY A 180 14.43 8.13 -1.88
CA GLY A 180 15.18 9.05 -1.01
C GLY A 180 16.21 9.86 -1.79
N ASP A 181 17.38 10.09 -1.20
CA ASP A 181 18.44 10.95 -1.77
C ASP A 181 19.05 10.40 -3.08
N THR A 182 18.72 9.17 -3.44
CA THR A 182 19.18 8.50 -4.67
C THR A 182 18.14 8.50 -5.79
N MET A 183 17.07 9.28 -5.66
CA MET A 183 16.10 9.49 -6.74
C MET A 183 16.73 10.23 -7.91
N VAL A 184 16.38 9.81 -9.14
CA VAL A 184 16.85 10.40 -10.37
C VAL A 184 15.66 10.77 -11.27
N PRO A 185 15.31 12.07 -11.38
CA PRO A 185 14.35 12.53 -12.39
C PRO A 185 14.93 12.35 -13.80
N LEU A 186 14.17 11.75 -14.69
CA LEU A 186 14.59 11.49 -16.05
C LEU A 186 14.17 12.64 -16.99
N ALA A 187 14.74 13.83 -16.80
CA ALA A 187 14.37 15.02 -17.57
C ALA A 187 14.48 14.84 -19.11
N ARG A 188 15.36 13.96 -19.59
CA ARG A 188 15.48 13.67 -21.03
C ARG A 188 14.28 12.91 -21.61
N TYR A 189 13.51 12.23 -20.76
CA TYR A 189 12.37 11.38 -21.14
C TYR A 189 11.05 11.91 -20.56
N SER A 190 11.04 13.18 -20.21
CA SER A 190 9.89 13.88 -19.65
C SER A 190 9.36 14.91 -20.63
#